data_01041de311598cbb27f6ec5dc05ab8e8
#
_entry.id   01041de311598cbb27f6ec5dc05ab8e8
#
_cell.length_a   1.000
_cell.length_b   1.000
_cell.length_c   1.000
_cell.angle_alpha   90.00
_cell.angle_beta   90.00
_cell.angle_gamma   90.00
#
_symmetry.space_group_name_H-M   'P 1'
#
loop_
_entity.id
_entity.type
_entity.pdbx_description
1 polymer ?
#
loop_
_entity_poly.entity_id
_entity_poly.type
_entity_poly.pdbx_seq_one_letter_code
_entity_poly.pdbx_strand_id
1 'polypeptide(L)'
;YAVSEDDFINSDKISDIENYWLSKINTKELPILNLPYDYAVSNVKSFNGSSVDFCVDSSIFKKVNNIAKKYRVSPFTFFISVFYIVLYKYTGQSDIIVGTPVDSRMYSELNNMIGMFVNNTLLRNKINSSSEFSNFLFETQDLIKEALSNQPYPYNELISKLNSPANSLLDVVFTYQTPHDKKFKIDDYSFNIVRPNTSTSKFNLLLEV
;
A
#
# COMPACT_ATOMS: atom_id res chain seq x y z
N TYR A 1 15.34 17.83 -4.17
CA TYR A 1 14.33 16.81 -4.47
C TYR A 1 13.19 17.40 -5.30
N ALA A 2 12.48 18.44 -4.84
CA ALA A 2 11.34 19.03 -5.56
C ALA A 2 11.70 19.47 -7.00
N VAL A 3 12.86 20.11 -7.20
CA VAL A 3 13.33 20.46 -8.55
C VAL A 3 13.57 19.22 -9.41
N SER A 4 14.21 18.20 -8.85
CA SER A 4 14.47 16.94 -9.56
C SER A 4 13.17 16.16 -9.89
N GLU A 5 12.16 16.26 -9.04
CA GLU A 5 10.83 15.69 -9.30
C GLU A 5 10.12 16.44 -10.42
N ASP A 6 10.18 17.77 -10.41
CA ASP A 6 9.61 18.62 -11.46
C ASP A 6 10.31 18.40 -12.82
N ASP A 7 11.63 18.34 -12.84
CA ASP A 7 12.43 17.98 -14.02
C ASP A 7 12.05 16.60 -14.57
N PHE A 8 11.80 15.63 -13.67
CA PHE A 8 11.40 14.30 -14.06
C PHE A 8 9.98 14.29 -14.67
N ILE A 9 9.03 15.00 -14.05
CA ILE A 9 7.64 15.12 -14.54
C ILE A 9 7.61 15.78 -15.94
N ASN A 10 8.52 16.70 -16.23
CA ASN A 10 8.60 17.38 -17.52
C ASN A 10 9.52 16.69 -18.54
N SER A 11 10.06 15.52 -18.21
CA SER A 11 10.94 14.76 -19.09
C SER A 11 10.17 13.77 -19.99
N ASP A 12 10.76 13.40 -21.12
CA ASP A 12 10.19 12.38 -22.01
C ASP A 12 10.05 10.99 -21.33
N LYS A 13 10.82 10.75 -20.27
CA LYS A 13 10.82 9.48 -19.55
C LYS A 13 9.54 9.21 -18.78
N ILE A 14 8.77 10.25 -18.46
CA ILE A 14 7.53 10.09 -17.70
C ILE A 14 6.42 9.44 -18.52
N SER A 15 6.44 9.62 -19.85
CA SER A 15 5.37 9.17 -20.73
C SER A 15 5.11 7.67 -20.63
N ASP A 16 6.15 6.85 -20.56
CA ASP A 16 6.02 5.39 -20.46
C ASP A 16 5.42 4.99 -19.12
N ILE A 17 5.85 5.65 -18.03
CA ILE A 17 5.36 5.39 -16.67
C ILE A 17 3.91 5.88 -16.53
N GLU A 18 3.57 7.03 -17.09
CA GLU A 18 2.20 7.54 -17.17
C GLU A 18 1.29 6.55 -17.89
N ASN A 19 1.69 6.09 -19.06
CA ASN A 19 0.94 5.11 -19.86
C ASN A 19 0.73 3.80 -19.10
N TYR A 20 1.75 3.33 -18.37
CA TYR A 20 1.60 2.18 -17.48
C TYR A 20 0.47 2.40 -16.48
N TRP A 21 0.51 3.50 -15.71
CA TRP A 21 -0.51 3.77 -14.69
C TRP A 21 -1.89 3.97 -15.28
N LEU A 22 -2.01 4.73 -16.35
CA LEU A 22 -3.29 4.94 -17.02
C LEU A 22 -3.86 3.65 -17.61
N SER A 23 -3.03 2.73 -18.10
CA SER A 23 -3.49 1.42 -18.57
C SER A 23 -3.98 0.52 -17.45
N LYS A 24 -3.35 0.59 -16.27
CA LYS A 24 -3.70 -0.26 -15.09
C LYS A 24 -4.90 0.27 -14.32
N ILE A 25 -5.04 1.58 -14.22
CA ILE A 25 -6.04 2.22 -13.35
C ILE A 25 -7.18 2.85 -14.16
N ASN A 26 -6.89 3.43 -15.33
CA ASN A 26 -7.89 4.09 -16.17
C ASN A 26 -8.78 3.06 -16.87
N THR A 27 -9.83 2.66 -16.21
CA THR A 27 -10.93 1.90 -16.82
C THR A 27 -12.21 2.71 -16.73
N LYS A 28 -13.16 2.42 -17.62
CA LYS A 28 -14.46 3.11 -17.65
C LYS A 28 -15.17 3.09 -16.28
N GLU A 29 -14.86 2.07 -15.47
CA GLU A 29 -15.35 1.92 -14.11
C GLU A 29 -14.18 1.54 -13.20
N LEU A 30 -13.80 2.45 -12.32
CA LEU A 30 -12.83 2.15 -11.26
C LEU A 30 -13.52 1.31 -10.17
N PRO A 31 -12.90 0.22 -9.71
CA PRO A 31 -13.48 -0.57 -8.64
C PRO A 31 -13.45 0.23 -7.34
N ILE A 32 -14.61 0.65 -6.88
CA ILE A 32 -14.79 1.19 -5.53
C ILE A 32 -15.10 0.02 -4.61
N LEU A 33 -14.27 -0.19 -3.60
CA LEU A 33 -14.48 -1.29 -2.67
C LEU A 33 -15.66 -0.98 -1.74
N ASN A 34 -16.68 -1.82 -1.83
CA ASN A 34 -17.89 -1.71 -1.02
C ASN A 34 -17.75 -2.54 0.26
N LEU A 35 -17.12 -1.95 1.28
CA LEU A 35 -16.99 -2.58 2.58
C LEU A 35 -18.36 -2.69 3.28
N PRO A 36 -18.62 -3.79 4.03
CA PRO A 36 -19.86 -3.93 4.79
C PRO A 36 -19.84 -3.01 6.02
N TYR A 37 -20.47 -1.85 5.88
CA TYR A 37 -20.59 -0.90 6.97
C TYR A 37 -21.84 -1.19 7.81
N ASP A 38 -21.72 -1.13 9.14
CA ASP A 38 -22.85 -1.27 10.06
C ASP A 38 -23.78 -0.04 10.07
N TYR A 39 -23.25 1.12 9.66
CA TYR A 39 -23.96 2.40 9.63
C TYR A 39 -23.84 3.07 8.27
N ALA A 40 -24.78 3.95 7.95
CA ALA A 40 -24.74 4.73 6.73
C ALA A 40 -23.48 5.61 6.69
N VAL A 41 -22.75 5.55 5.58
CA VAL A 41 -21.55 6.36 5.35
C VAL A 41 -21.99 7.79 5.01
N SER A 42 -21.45 8.77 5.74
CA SER A 42 -21.67 10.18 5.44
C SER A 42 -20.95 10.60 4.16
N ASN A 43 -21.57 11.50 3.38
CA ASN A 43 -20.94 12.10 2.21
C ASN A 43 -19.74 13.01 2.59
N VAL A 44 -19.65 13.43 3.85
CA VAL A 44 -18.54 14.23 4.37
C VAL A 44 -17.69 13.34 5.27
N LYS A 45 -16.41 13.22 4.91
CA LYS A 45 -15.43 12.42 5.67
C LYS A 45 -15.16 13.11 7.03
N SER A 46 -15.49 12.42 8.12
CA SER A 46 -15.28 12.96 9.48
C SER A 46 -13.84 12.81 9.97
N PHE A 47 -13.07 11.93 9.34
CA PHE A 47 -11.75 11.47 9.80
C PHE A 47 -11.75 10.83 11.20
N ASN A 48 -12.89 10.59 11.80
CA ASN A 48 -12.98 9.81 13.02
C ASN A 48 -12.56 8.36 12.74
N GLY A 49 -11.77 7.80 13.62
CA GLY A 49 -11.27 6.44 13.45
C GLY A 49 -10.83 5.84 14.78
N SER A 50 -10.57 4.56 14.73
CA SER A 50 -9.96 3.83 15.85
C SER A 50 -9.04 2.74 15.31
N SER A 51 -8.18 2.20 16.14
CA SER A 51 -7.31 1.08 15.82
C SER A 51 -7.65 -0.14 16.67
N VAL A 52 -7.52 -1.31 16.04
CA VAL A 52 -7.61 -2.60 16.74
C VAL A 52 -6.27 -3.30 16.56
N ASP A 53 -5.58 -3.52 17.67
CA ASP A 53 -4.30 -4.21 17.67
C ASP A 53 -4.53 -5.71 17.86
N PHE A 54 -3.83 -6.51 17.08
CA PHE A 54 -3.80 -7.96 17.24
C PHE A 54 -2.37 -8.49 17.09
N CYS A 55 -2.12 -9.64 17.65
CA CYS A 55 -0.81 -10.27 17.58
C CYS A 55 -0.91 -11.59 16.85
N VAL A 56 -0.04 -11.78 15.86
CA VAL A 56 0.12 -13.07 15.20
C VAL A 56 1.11 -13.91 16.00
N ASP A 57 0.69 -15.10 16.40
CA ASP A 57 1.53 -16.04 17.13
C ASP A 57 2.84 -16.34 16.39
N SER A 58 3.94 -16.42 17.14
CA SER A 58 5.27 -16.65 16.57
C SER A 58 5.39 -17.95 15.77
N SER A 59 4.59 -18.97 16.11
CA SER A 59 4.54 -20.22 15.37
C SER A 59 3.89 -20.05 13.99
N ILE A 60 2.84 -19.21 13.91
CA ILE A 60 2.18 -18.83 12.66
C ILE A 60 3.14 -18.00 11.81
N PHE A 61 3.78 -17.00 12.41
CA PHE A 61 4.75 -16.14 11.71
C PHE A 61 5.92 -16.96 11.11
N LYS A 62 6.43 -17.95 11.85
CA LYS A 62 7.44 -18.90 11.32
C LYS A 62 6.93 -19.68 10.10
N LYS A 63 5.66 -20.14 10.12
CA LYS A 63 5.05 -20.83 8.97
C LYS A 63 4.93 -19.90 7.77
N VAL A 64 4.51 -18.64 7.98
CA VAL A 64 4.44 -17.60 6.92
C VAL A 64 5.81 -17.42 6.29
N ASN A 65 6.86 -17.22 7.09
CA ASN A 65 8.23 -17.08 6.58
C ASN A 65 8.72 -18.31 5.80
N ASN A 66 8.35 -19.50 6.24
CA ASN A 66 8.71 -20.73 5.51
C ASN A 66 7.99 -20.81 4.16
N ILE A 67 6.71 -20.41 4.10
CA ILE A 67 5.95 -20.35 2.85
C ILE A 67 6.54 -19.28 1.92
N ALA A 68 6.80 -18.10 2.43
CA ALA A 68 7.40 -17.00 1.66
C ALA A 68 8.76 -17.44 1.05
N LYS A 69 9.63 -18.09 1.84
CA LYS A 69 10.89 -18.66 1.36
C LYS A 69 10.68 -19.74 0.30
N LYS A 70 9.74 -20.68 0.54
CA LYS A 70 9.43 -21.78 -0.40
C LYS A 70 9.03 -21.23 -1.78
N TYR A 71 8.18 -20.22 -1.80
CA TYR A 71 7.68 -19.61 -3.05
C TYR A 71 8.53 -18.43 -3.53
N ARG A 72 9.63 -18.09 -2.84
CA ARG A 72 10.53 -16.97 -3.17
C ARG A 72 9.78 -15.64 -3.31
N VAL A 73 8.82 -15.41 -2.43
CA VAL A 73 8.10 -14.14 -2.31
C VAL A 73 8.49 -13.41 -1.03
N SER A 74 8.26 -12.09 -0.98
CA SER A 74 8.51 -11.34 0.24
C SER A 74 7.39 -11.56 1.28
N PRO A 75 7.66 -11.34 2.58
CA PRO A 75 6.59 -11.30 3.58
C PRO A 75 5.52 -10.27 3.24
N PHE A 76 5.90 -9.11 2.70
CA PHE A 76 4.96 -8.10 2.18
C PHE A 76 4.00 -8.72 1.16
N THR A 77 4.52 -9.43 0.16
CA THR A 77 3.72 -10.10 -0.88
C THR A 77 2.75 -11.11 -0.26
N PHE A 78 3.22 -11.89 0.71
CA PHE A 78 2.37 -12.87 1.38
C PHE A 78 1.21 -12.20 2.12
N PHE A 79 1.50 -11.22 2.97
CA PHE A 79 0.48 -10.58 3.79
C PHE A 79 -0.52 -9.77 2.96
N ILE A 80 -0.08 -9.04 1.94
CA ILE A 80 -1.01 -8.32 1.06
C ILE A 80 -1.87 -9.28 0.24
N SER A 81 -1.34 -10.45 -0.18
CA SER A 81 -2.14 -11.47 -0.86
C SER A 81 -3.24 -12.01 0.05
N VAL A 82 -2.93 -12.28 1.32
CA VAL A 82 -3.94 -12.67 2.30
C VAL A 82 -4.95 -11.55 2.52
N PHE A 83 -4.50 -10.31 2.58
CA PHE A 83 -5.39 -9.15 2.73
C PHE A 83 -6.37 -9.01 1.57
N TYR A 84 -5.93 -9.19 0.32
CA TYR A 84 -6.83 -9.25 -0.84
C TYR A 84 -7.90 -10.33 -0.69
N ILE A 85 -7.52 -11.52 -0.24
CA ILE A 85 -8.47 -12.63 -0.02
C ILE A 85 -9.48 -12.26 1.06
N VAL A 86 -9.05 -11.62 2.14
CA VAL A 86 -9.95 -11.14 3.21
C VAL A 86 -10.93 -10.12 2.63
N LEU A 87 -10.45 -9.11 1.90
CA LEU A 87 -11.30 -8.11 1.26
C LEU A 87 -12.32 -8.75 0.31
N TYR A 88 -11.88 -9.70 -0.54
CA TYR A 88 -12.77 -10.45 -1.42
C TYR A 88 -13.85 -11.22 -0.64
N LYS A 89 -13.48 -11.89 0.46
CA LYS A 89 -14.42 -12.65 1.29
C LYS A 89 -15.49 -11.76 1.92
N TYR A 90 -15.14 -10.55 2.33
CA TYR A 90 -16.08 -9.62 2.95
C TYR A 90 -16.95 -8.86 1.95
N THR A 91 -16.41 -8.53 0.79
CA THR A 91 -17.10 -7.67 -0.20
C THR A 91 -17.73 -8.43 -1.36
N GLY A 92 -17.24 -9.65 -1.65
CA GLY A 92 -17.60 -10.40 -2.87
C GLY A 92 -16.99 -9.80 -4.15
N GLN A 93 -16.22 -8.71 -4.07
CA GLN A 93 -15.62 -8.05 -5.22
C GLN A 93 -14.27 -8.67 -5.57
N SER A 94 -14.09 -9.06 -6.82
CA SER A 94 -12.85 -9.69 -7.29
C SER A 94 -11.80 -8.70 -7.80
N ASP A 95 -12.21 -7.50 -8.23
CA ASP A 95 -11.31 -6.44 -8.71
C ASP A 95 -11.12 -5.42 -7.57
N ILE A 96 -9.92 -5.36 -7.00
CA ILE A 96 -9.67 -4.60 -5.77
C ILE A 96 -8.41 -3.77 -5.95
N ILE A 97 -8.50 -2.49 -5.54
CA ILE A 97 -7.35 -1.59 -5.43
C ILE A 97 -6.97 -1.44 -3.96
N VAL A 98 -5.70 -1.66 -3.66
CA VAL A 98 -5.10 -1.39 -2.34
C VAL A 98 -3.96 -0.40 -2.54
N GLY A 99 -3.98 0.70 -1.79
CA GLY A 99 -2.87 1.63 -1.75
C GLY A 99 -1.75 1.13 -0.85
N THR A 100 -0.51 1.49 -1.16
CA THR A 100 0.63 1.28 -0.28
C THR A 100 1.60 2.45 -0.36
N PRO A 101 2.08 2.98 0.78
CA PRO A 101 3.13 3.99 0.76
C PRO A 101 4.45 3.37 0.32
N VAL A 102 5.20 4.12 -0.47
CA VAL A 102 6.54 3.75 -0.94
C VAL A 102 7.53 4.87 -0.67
N ASP A 103 8.78 4.52 -0.42
CA ASP A 103 9.86 5.51 -0.26
C ASP A 103 10.33 5.97 -1.63
N SER A 104 10.27 7.27 -1.89
CA SER A 104 10.73 7.91 -3.12
C SER A 104 12.19 8.35 -3.07
N ARG A 105 12.98 7.88 -2.11
CA ARG A 105 14.42 8.13 -2.05
C ARG A 105 15.17 7.30 -3.09
N MET A 106 15.12 7.76 -4.33
CA MET A 106 15.74 7.05 -5.45
C MET A 106 17.26 7.19 -5.52
N TYR A 107 17.82 8.16 -4.81
CA TYR A 107 19.26 8.48 -4.81
C TYR A 107 19.83 8.35 -3.40
N SER A 108 21.03 7.81 -3.30
CA SER A 108 21.72 7.59 -2.02
C SER A 108 21.90 8.86 -1.19
N GLU A 109 22.03 10.01 -1.87
CA GLU A 109 22.19 11.34 -1.26
C GLU A 109 20.94 11.75 -0.45
N LEU A 110 19.76 11.21 -0.80
CA LEU A 110 18.51 11.49 -0.11
C LEU A 110 18.36 10.72 1.21
N ASN A 111 19.13 9.65 1.43
CA ASN A 111 19.00 8.79 2.59
C ASN A 111 19.19 9.50 3.94
N ASN A 112 20.05 10.52 3.96
CA ASN A 112 20.34 11.29 5.16
C ASN A 112 19.57 12.63 5.23
N MET A 113 18.66 12.87 4.31
CA MET A 113 17.86 14.10 4.29
C MET A 113 16.57 13.91 5.09
N ILE A 114 16.21 14.93 5.87
CA ILE A 114 14.91 15.00 6.53
C ILE A 114 13.94 15.69 5.57
N GLY A 115 12.80 15.04 5.31
CA GLY A 115 11.77 15.58 4.42
C GLY A 115 10.69 14.57 4.10
N MET A 116 9.69 15.01 3.33
CA MET A 116 8.60 14.16 2.86
C MET A 116 9.05 13.48 1.55
N PHE A 117 9.41 12.21 1.63
CA PHE A 117 9.84 11.38 0.50
C PHE A 117 8.91 10.17 0.30
N VAL A 118 7.67 10.28 0.74
CA VAL A 118 6.70 9.20 0.59
C VAL A 118 5.79 9.50 -0.59
N ASN A 119 5.70 8.55 -1.51
CA ASN A 119 4.67 8.50 -2.53
C ASN A 119 3.68 7.38 -2.19
N ASN A 120 2.50 7.40 -2.81
CA ASN A 120 1.52 6.32 -2.71
C ASN A 120 1.46 5.57 -4.04
N THR A 121 1.51 4.26 -3.96
CA THR A 121 1.41 3.36 -5.10
C THR A 121 0.10 2.60 -5.03
N LEU A 122 -0.55 2.40 -6.16
CA LEU A 122 -1.81 1.67 -6.26
C LEU A 122 -1.55 0.25 -6.78
N LEU A 123 -2.03 -0.72 -6.03
CA LEU A 123 -1.94 -2.13 -6.38
C LEU A 123 -3.36 -2.61 -6.72
N ARG A 124 -3.67 -2.75 -8.03
CA ARG A 124 -4.95 -3.29 -8.50
C ARG A 124 -4.79 -4.75 -8.83
N ASN A 125 -5.49 -5.61 -8.12
CA ASN A 125 -5.43 -7.05 -8.33
C ASN A 125 -6.82 -7.62 -8.61
N LYS A 126 -6.86 -8.65 -9.47
CA LYS A 126 -8.09 -9.40 -9.78
C LYS A 126 -7.99 -10.80 -9.22
N ILE A 127 -8.89 -11.12 -8.31
CA ILE A 127 -8.91 -12.41 -7.62
C ILE A 127 -9.72 -13.40 -8.45
N ASN A 128 -9.07 -14.50 -8.84
CA ASN A 128 -9.73 -15.65 -9.41
C ASN A 128 -9.94 -16.71 -8.31
N SER A 129 -11.18 -16.89 -7.89
CA SER A 129 -11.53 -17.83 -6.81
C SER A 129 -11.23 -19.31 -7.14
N SER A 130 -11.00 -19.63 -8.41
CA SER A 130 -10.63 -20.99 -8.87
C SER A 130 -9.12 -21.18 -8.94
N SER A 131 -8.33 -20.12 -8.75
CA SER A 131 -6.87 -20.21 -8.79
C SER A 131 -6.31 -20.75 -7.47
N GLU A 132 -5.21 -21.49 -7.56
CA GLU A 132 -4.45 -21.88 -6.37
C GLU A 132 -3.80 -20.65 -5.72
N PHE A 133 -3.69 -20.67 -4.39
CA PHE A 133 -3.05 -19.59 -3.64
C PHE A 133 -1.58 -19.34 -4.07
N SER A 134 -0.86 -20.39 -4.44
CA SER A 134 0.51 -20.28 -4.98
C SER A 134 0.57 -19.41 -6.24
N ASN A 135 -0.35 -19.59 -7.17
CA ASN A 135 -0.42 -18.80 -8.40
C ASN A 135 -0.77 -17.34 -8.08
N PHE A 136 -1.73 -17.14 -7.20
CA PHE A 136 -2.10 -15.80 -6.75
C PHE A 136 -0.94 -15.05 -6.05
N LEU A 137 -0.09 -15.78 -5.30
CA LEU A 137 1.14 -15.18 -4.73
C LEU A 137 2.10 -14.70 -5.81
N PHE A 138 2.31 -15.46 -6.89
CA PHE A 138 3.18 -15.05 -7.99
C PHE A 138 2.61 -13.87 -8.77
N GLU A 139 1.32 -13.91 -9.10
CA GLU A 139 0.62 -12.80 -9.76
C GLU A 139 0.72 -11.51 -8.93
N THR A 140 0.52 -11.62 -7.60
CA THR A 140 0.65 -10.48 -6.69
C THR A 140 2.10 -9.98 -6.61
N GLN A 141 3.09 -10.88 -6.61
CA GLN A 141 4.51 -10.49 -6.62
C GLN A 141 4.88 -9.72 -7.89
N ASP A 142 4.40 -10.17 -9.04
CA ASP A 142 4.70 -9.51 -10.31
C ASP A 142 4.00 -8.16 -10.41
N LEU A 143 2.75 -8.06 -9.95
CA LEU A 143 2.05 -6.79 -9.79
C LEU A 143 2.85 -5.79 -8.93
N ILE A 144 3.37 -6.24 -7.80
CA ILE A 144 4.17 -5.38 -6.90
C ILE A 144 5.45 -4.93 -7.59
N LYS A 145 6.18 -5.83 -8.26
CA LYS A 145 7.41 -5.48 -9.00
C LYS A 145 7.14 -4.43 -10.09
N GLU A 146 6.08 -4.64 -10.88
CA GLU A 146 5.68 -3.67 -11.92
C GLU A 146 5.35 -2.31 -11.30
N ALA A 147 4.56 -2.28 -10.23
CA ALA A 147 4.18 -1.04 -9.55
C ALA A 147 5.40 -0.32 -8.98
N LEU A 148 6.34 -1.04 -8.33
CA LEU A 148 7.57 -0.45 -7.80
C LEU A 148 8.50 0.06 -8.89
N SER A 149 8.56 -0.58 -10.07
CA SER A 149 9.32 -0.07 -11.21
C SER A 149 8.77 1.24 -11.75
N ASN A 150 7.48 1.49 -11.53
CA ASN A 150 6.77 2.69 -11.97
C ASN A 150 6.43 3.66 -10.83
N GLN A 151 6.97 3.43 -9.61
CA GLN A 151 6.72 4.26 -8.42
C GLN A 151 7.16 5.73 -8.52
N PRO A 152 8.11 6.14 -9.44
CA PRO A 152 8.47 7.54 -9.55
C PRO A 152 7.33 8.46 -10.00
N TYR A 153 6.26 7.92 -10.58
CA TYR A 153 5.11 8.72 -10.98
C TYR A 153 4.36 9.24 -9.76
N PRO A 154 4.19 10.56 -9.58
CA PRO A 154 3.52 11.12 -8.41
C PRO A 154 2.04 10.73 -8.37
N TYR A 155 1.57 10.29 -7.21
CA TYR A 155 0.17 9.90 -7.02
C TYR A 155 -0.81 11.04 -7.36
N ASN A 156 -0.48 12.27 -6.99
CA ASN A 156 -1.33 13.42 -7.26
C ASN A 156 -1.52 13.68 -8.76
N GLU A 157 -0.47 13.49 -9.56
CA GLU A 157 -0.54 13.58 -11.02
C GLU A 157 -1.47 12.51 -11.59
N LEU A 158 -1.35 11.27 -11.10
CA LEU A 158 -2.22 10.18 -11.52
C LEU A 158 -3.70 10.50 -11.26
N ILE A 159 -4.02 10.96 -10.05
CA ILE A 159 -5.40 11.30 -9.68
C ILE A 159 -5.95 12.44 -10.53
N SER A 160 -5.14 13.46 -10.78
CA SER A 160 -5.52 14.59 -11.66
C SER A 160 -5.87 14.11 -13.07
N LYS A 161 -5.05 13.23 -13.66
CA LYS A 161 -5.27 12.65 -14.99
C LYS A 161 -6.52 11.76 -15.07
N LEU A 162 -6.81 11.03 -14.00
CA LEU A 162 -7.97 10.15 -13.94
C LEU A 162 -9.30 10.89 -13.75
N ASN A 163 -9.29 12.20 -13.47
CA ASN A 163 -10.47 12.98 -13.09
C ASN A 163 -11.28 12.31 -11.96
N SER A 164 -10.60 11.56 -11.11
CA SER A 164 -11.21 10.82 -10.00
C SER A 164 -11.16 11.64 -8.71
N PRO A 165 -12.15 11.54 -7.82
CA PRO A 165 -12.02 12.12 -6.50
C PRO A 165 -10.75 11.57 -5.81
N ALA A 166 -9.84 12.45 -5.42
CA ALA A 166 -8.49 12.11 -4.94
C ALA A 166 -8.47 11.05 -3.81
N ASN A 167 -9.56 10.93 -3.06
CA ASN A 167 -9.65 10.06 -1.90
C ASN A 167 -10.22 8.66 -2.22
N SER A 168 -10.79 8.43 -3.41
CA SER A 168 -11.50 7.18 -3.68
C SER A 168 -10.60 5.97 -3.96
N LEU A 169 -9.35 6.21 -4.38
CA LEU A 169 -8.41 5.13 -4.72
C LEU A 169 -7.48 4.74 -3.56
N LEU A 170 -7.45 5.53 -2.48
CA LEU A 170 -6.70 5.24 -1.24
C LEU A 170 -7.62 4.97 -0.05
N ASP A 171 -8.82 4.47 -0.29
CA ASP A 171 -9.74 4.13 0.80
C ASP A 171 -9.27 2.93 1.61
N VAL A 172 -8.57 2.01 0.96
CA VAL A 172 -7.96 0.84 1.60
C VAL A 172 -6.46 0.86 1.38
N VAL A 173 -5.72 0.79 2.47
CA VAL A 173 -4.25 0.88 2.47
C VAL A 173 -3.65 -0.30 3.23
N PHE A 174 -2.55 -0.81 2.70
CA PHE A 174 -1.74 -1.83 3.33
C PHE A 174 -0.33 -1.32 3.56
N THR A 175 0.21 -1.54 4.76
CA THR A 175 1.62 -1.25 5.07
C THR A 175 2.27 -2.46 5.74
N TYR A 176 3.54 -2.69 5.42
CA TYR A 176 4.35 -3.67 6.11
C TYR A 176 5.60 -2.98 6.63
N GLN A 177 5.76 -2.98 7.94
CA GLN A 177 6.92 -2.37 8.57
C GLN A 177 7.87 -3.44 9.07
N THR A 178 9.12 -3.36 8.64
CA THR A 178 10.16 -4.17 9.27
C THR A 178 10.25 -3.74 10.74
N PRO A 179 10.27 -4.68 11.69
CA PRO A 179 10.42 -4.33 13.09
C PRO A 179 11.71 -3.53 13.27
N HIS A 180 11.58 -2.23 13.48
CA HIS A 180 12.67 -1.48 14.06
C HIS A 180 12.70 -1.82 15.55
N ASP A 181 13.88 -2.04 16.09
CA ASP A 181 14.03 -2.21 17.53
C ASP A 181 13.28 -1.07 18.23
N LYS A 182 12.18 -1.42 18.92
CA LYS A 182 11.36 -0.44 19.65
C LYS A 182 12.17 0.28 20.73
N LYS A 183 13.40 -0.19 20.95
CA LYS A 183 14.35 0.35 21.91
C LYS A 183 15.62 0.69 21.16
N PHE A 184 16.01 1.93 21.20
CA PHE A 184 17.33 2.34 20.73
C PHE A 184 18.05 3.07 21.86
N LYS A 185 19.37 3.01 21.83
CA LYS A 185 20.24 3.65 22.83
C LYS A 185 21.03 4.75 22.15
N ILE A 186 21.10 5.88 22.80
CA ILE A 186 22.02 6.97 22.46
C ILE A 186 22.77 7.25 23.77
N ASP A 187 24.06 6.99 23.79
CA ASP A 187 24.91 7.03 24.97
C ASP A 187 24.31 6.15 26.10
N ASP A 188 24.09 6.70 27.27
CA ASP A 188 23.50 6.00 28.42
C ASP A 188 21.96 6.01 28.45
N TYR A 189 21.31 6.64 27.46
CA TYR A 189 19.86 6.76 27.41
C TYR A 189 19.24 5.66 26.55
N SER A 190 18.17 5.06 27.07
CA SER A 190 17.34 4.12 26.30
C SER A 190 16.01 4.77 25.94
N PHE A 191 15.60 4.64 24.68
CA PHE A 191 14.37 5.21 24.14
C PHE A 191 13.42 4.09 23.75
N ASN A 192 12.15 4.29 24.04
CA ASN A 192 11.08 3.41 23.55
C ASN A 192 10.19 4.19 22.58
N ILE A 193 9.84 3.56 21.47
CA ILE A 193 8.83 4.10 20.55
C ILE A 193 7.45 3.76 21.10
N VAL A 194 6.66 4.78 21.39
CA VAL A 194 5.27 4.66 21.81
C VAL A 194 4.40 5.25 20.70
N ARG A 195 3.44 4.46 20.20
CA ARG A 195 2.44 4.96 19.27
C ARG A 195 1.30 5.59 20.03
N PRO A 196 0.99 6.88 19.82
CA PRO A 196 -0.19 7.48 20.43
C PRO A 196 -1.44 6.87 19.80
N ASN A 197 -2.44 6.56 20.62
CA ASN A 197 -3.76 6.21 20.11
C ASN A 197 -4.44 7.52 19.67
N THR A 198 -4.56 7.71 18.36
CA THR A 198 -5.29 8.85 17.78
C THR A 198 -6.69 8.37 17.42
N SER A 199 -7.73 9.12 17.81
CA SER A 199 -9.11 8.82 17.40
C SER A 199 -9.40 9.27 15.97
N THR A 200 -8.38 9.23 15.09
CA THR A 200 -8.51 9.69 13.69
C THR A 200 -7.98 8.67 12.72
N SER A 201 -8.60 8.60 11.54
CA SER A 201 -8.15 7.78 10.42
C SER A 201 -8.13 8.59 9.12
N LYS A 202 -7.08 8.43 8.34
CA LYS A 202 -6.98 9.03 6.98
C LYS A 202 -7.68 8.16 5.93
N PHE A 203 -7.76 6.86 6.17
CA PHE A 203 -8.25 5.85 5.25
C PHE A 203 -9.50 5.17 5.83
N ASN A 204 -10.34 4.59 4.98
CA ASN A 204 -11.48 3.83 5.47
C ASN A 204 -11.05 2.53 6.13
N LEU A 205 -9.98 1.93 5.62
CA LEU A 205 -9.35 0.75 6.21
C LEU A 205 -7.83 0.79 6.00
N LEU A 206 -7.08 0.65 7.08
CA LEU A 206 -5.63 0.47 7.04
C LEU A 206 -5.27 -0.84 7.75
N LEU A 207 -4.59 -1.73 7.04
CA LEU A 207 -3.91 -2.87 7.65
C LEU A 207 -2.41 -2.59 7.71
N GLU A 208 -1.89 -2.52 8.93
CA GLU A 208 -0.46 -2.41 9.21
C GLU A 208 0.06 -3.71 9.83
N VAL A 209 1.13 -4.27 9.24
CA VAL A 209 1.76 -5.53 9.69
C VAL A 209 3.23 -5.30 10.02
#